data_e783b8891043523b15dcf738a249529f
#
_entry.id   e783b8891043523b15dcf738a249529f
#
_cell.length_a   1.000
_cell.length_b   1.000
_cell.length_c   1.000
_cell.angle_alpha   90.00
_cell.angle_beta   90.00
_cell.angle_gamma   90.00
#
_symmetry.space_group_name_H-M   'P 1'
#
loop_
_entity.id
_entity.type
_entity.pdbx_description
1 polymer ?
#
loop_
_entity_poly.entity_id
_entity_poly.type
_entity_poly.pdbx_seq_one_letter_code
_entity_poly.pdbx_strand_id
1 'polypeptide(L)'
;MSNLRLLKEKNPLVICITNDVVKNFTANGLVALGASPAMSEYKKDLVDLLRYAGGLLINIGTLTDENWKLYQDALKIAEEYNVPAVLDPVACGAGEYRKKVAQDLITNYKLSAIRGNAGEIA
;
A
#
# COMPACT_ATOMS: atom_id res chain seq x y z
N MET A 1 -21.32 10.02 -12.51
CA MET A 1 -19.98 10.62 -12.46
C MET A 1 -18.93 9.53 -12.32
N SER A 2 -17.84 9.60 -13.06
CA SER A 2 -16.80 8.59 -12.97
C SER A 2 -15.94 8.75 -11.71
N ASN A 3 -15.44 7.65 -11.18
CA ASN A 3 -14.51 7.66 -10.06
C ASN A 3 -13.22 8.43 -10.40
N LEU A 4 -12.81 8.37 -11.67
CA LEU A 4 -11.63 9.07 -12.15
C LEU A 4 -11.79 10.59 -12.04
N ARG A 5 -12.97 11.11 -12.37
CA ARG A 5 -13.26 12.54 -12.26
C ARG A 5 -13.20 13.00 -10.81
N LEU A 6 -13.77 12.21 -9.88
CA LEU A 6 -13.71 12.50 -8.44
C LEU A 6 -12.28 12.51 -7.94
N LEU A 7 -11.47 11.57 -8.41
CA LEU A 7 -10.07 11.48 -8.04
C LEU A 7 -9.32 12.75 -8.47
N LYS A 8 -9.54 13.22 -9.70
CA LYS A 8 -8.91 14.45 -10.20
C LYS A 8 -9.36 15.69 -9.43
N GLU A 9 -10.63 15.78 -9.11
CA GLU A 9 -11.18 16.92 -8.37
C GLU A 9 -10.66 16.99 -6.94
N LYS A 10 -10.58 15.86 -6.25
CA LYS A 10 -10.16 15.80 -4.86
C LYS A 10 -8.65 15.77 -4.69
N ASN A 11 -7.94 15.28 -5.70
CA ASN A 11 -6.48 15.13 -5.68
C ASN A 11 -5.99 14.51 -4.36
N PRO A 12 -6.49 13.30 -3.99
CA PRO A 12 -6.19 12.72 -2.70
C PRO A 12 -4.71 12.35 -2.56
N LEU A 13 -4.21 12.46 -1.34
CA LEU A 13 -2.87 11.98 -1.01
C LEU A 13 -2.92 10.46 -0.85
N VAL A 14 -2.11 9.74 -1.62
CA VAL A 14 -1.99 8.30 -1.54
C VAL A 14 -0.57 7.95 -1.12
N ILE A 15 -0.43 7.31 0.04
CA ILE A 15 0.86 6.89 0.55
C ILE A 15 1.19 5.53 -0.03
N CYS A 16 2.38 5.40 -0.61
CA CYS A 16 2.82 4.17 -1.27
C CYS A 16 4.06 3.61 -0.58
N ILE A 17 3.99 2.36 -0.15
CA ILE A 17 5.14 1.59 0.29
C ILE A 17 5.31 0.50 -0.75
N THR A 18 6.23 0.71 -1.68
CA THR A 18 6.40 -0.18 -2.83
C THR A 18 7.84 -0.66 -2.93
N ASN A 19 8.10 -1.55 -3.90
CA ASN A 19 9.47 -1.96 -4.19
C ASN A 19 10.16 -0.90 -5.06
N ASP A 20 11.50 -0.89 -5.01
CA ASP A 20 12.29 0.12 -5.70
C ASP A 20 12.17 0.07 -7.23
N VAL A 21 11.85 -1.09 -7.78
CA VAL A 21 11.74 -1.27 -9.22
C VAL A 21 10.55 -0.53 -9.81
N VAL A 22 9.41 -0.51 -9.10
CA VAL A 22 8.16 0.06 -9.63
C VAL A 22 7.79 1.41 -8.99
N LYS A 23 8.63 1.94 -8.11
CA LYS A 23 8.33 3.16 -7.36
C LYS A 23 7.94 4.34 -8.28
N ASN A 24 8.77 4.64 -9.27
CA ASN A 24 8.51 5.74 -10.20
C ASN A 24 7.28 5.49 -11.06
N PHE A 25 7.10 4.25 -11.51
CA PHE A 25 5.94 3.88 -12.33
C PHE A 25 4.64 4.07 -11.55
N THR A 26 4.62 3.63 -10.29
CA THR A 26 3.45 3.78 -9.42
C THR A 26 3.15 5.27 -9.18
N ALA A 27 4.16 6.06 -8.86
CA ALA A 27 3.99 7.49 -8.62
C ALA A 27 3.45 8.20 -9.86
N ASN A 28 4.02 7.94 -11.03
CA ASN A 28 3.58 8.54 -12.28
C ASN A 28 2.16 8.15 -12.65
N GLY A 29 1.80 6.89 -12.41
CA GLY A 29 0.45 6.40 -12.65
C GLY A 29 -0.59 7.12 -11.78
N LEU A 30 -0.29 7.31 -10.51
CA LEU A 30 -1.18 8.02 -9.59
C LEU A 30 -1.33 9.49 -9.95
N VAL A 31 -0.25 10.16 -10.34
CA VAL A 31 -0.31 11.55 -10.80
C VAL A 31 -1.17 11.66 -12.05
N ALA A 32 -1.00 10.76 -13.00
CA ALA A 32 -1.81 10.75 -14.23
C ALA A 32 -3.30 10.58 -13.95
N LEU A 33 -3.64 9.86 -12.89
CA LEU A 33 -5.04 9.65 -12.48
C LEU A 33 -5.59 10.79 -11.61
N GLY A 34 -4.75 11.73 -11.20
CA GLY A 34 -5.15 12.88 -10.40
C GLY A 34 -4.90 12.76 -8.90
N ALA A 35 -4.23 11.70 -8.47
CA ALA A 35 -3.83 11.55 -7.07
C ALA A 35 -2.47 12.17 -6.81
N SER A 36 -2.17 12.46 -5.55
CA SER A 36 -0.86 12.94 -5.12
C SER A 36 -0.13 11.81 -4.41
N PRO A 37 0.82 11.13 -5.07
CA PRO A 37 1.56 10.04 -4.43
C PRO A 37 2.64 10.57 -3.50
N ALA A 38 2.84 9.85 -2.39
CA ALA A 38 3.98 10.09 -1.50
C ALA A 38 4.57 8.74 -1.12
N MET A 39 5.89 8.66 -1.15
CA MET A 39 6.64 7.46 -0.79
C MET A 39 7.32 7.70 0.55
N SER A 40 7.18 6.77 1.48
CA SER A 40 7.84 6.87 2.78
C SER A 40 8.24 5.50 3.29
N GLU A 41 9.38 5.44 3.97
CA GLU A 41 9.91 4.24 4.60
C GLU A 41 10.13 4.44 6.10
N TYR A 42 9.77 5.61 6.63
CA TYR A 42 9.95 5.94 8.05
C TYR A 42 8.63 5.95 8.79
N LYS A 43 8.56 5.21 9.89
CA LYS A 43 7.35 5.16 10.71
C LYS A 43 6.91 6.54 11.19
N LYS A 44 7.83 7.38 11.64
CA LYS A 44 7.51 8.73 12.12
C LYS A 44 6.88 9.59 11.02
N ASP A 45 7.42 9.49 9.82
CA ASP A 45 6.91 10.20 8.65
C ASP A 45 5.53 9.66 8.25
N LEU A 46 5.34 8.32 8.32
CA LEU A 46 4.06 7.69 8.01
C LEU A 46 2.93 8.15 8.93
N VAL A 47 3.21 8.38 10.21
CA VAL A 47 2.20 8.90 11.13
C VAL A 47 1.68 10.24 10.66
N ASP A 48 2.59 11.13 10.28
CA ASP A 48 2.22 12.46 9.82
C ASP A 48 1.47 12.43 8.48
N LEU A 49 1.95 11.63 7.53
CA LEU A 49 1.36 11.53 6.19
C LEU A 49 0.01 10.83 6.20
N LEU A 50 -0.11 9.72 6.92
CA LEU A 50 -1.34 8.93 6.93
C LEU A 50 -2.50 9.65 7.63
N ARG A 51 -2.20 10.57 8.52
CA ARG A 51 -3.23 11.39 9.15
C ARG A 51 -4.10 12.14 8.13
N TYR A 52 -3.51 12.53 7.01
CA TYR A 52 -4.18 13.31 5.95
C TYR A 52 -4.38 12.54 4.66
N ALA A 53 -4.01 11.26 4.62
CA ALA A 53 -4.05 10.47 3.40
C ALA A 53 -5.46 10.02 3.06
N GLY A 54 -5.74 9.89 1.76
CA GLY A 54 -6.95 9.27 1.25
C GLY A 54 -6.78 7.78 0.98
N GLY A 55 -5.56 7.25 1.03
CA GLY A 55 -5.31 5.84 0.81
C GLY A 55 -3.88 5.43 1.13
N LEU A 56 -3.69 4.14 1.36
CA LEU A 56 -2.39 3.51 1.57
C LEU A 56 -2.26 2.33 0.62
N LEU A 57 -1.17 2.28 -0.13
CA LEU A 57 -0.85 1.15 -1.01
C LEU A 57 0.42 0.48 -0.49
N ILE A 58 0.35 -0.83 -0.24
CA ILE A 58 1.49 -1.63 0.17
C ILE A 58 1.78 -2.69 -0.89
N ASN A 59 2.99 -2.69 -1.42
CA ASN A 59 3.50 -3.68 -2.35
C ASN A 59 4.69 -4.38 -1.69
N ILE A 60 4.61 -5.69 -1.48
CA ILE A 60 5.62 -6.45 -0.75
C ILE A 60 6.76 -6.96 -1.64
N GLY A 61 6.95 -6.37 -2.82
CA GLY A 61 7.98 -6.82 -3.77
C GLY A 61 9.40 -6.78 -3.22
N THR A 62 9.75 -5.78 -2.43
CA THR A 62 11.04 -5.68 -1.74
C THR A 62 10.88 -6.14 -0.30
N LEU A 63 10.91 -7.44 -0.08
CA LEU A 63 10.56 -8.04 1.20
C LEU A 63 11.79 -8.29 2.07
N THR A 64 11.81 -7.66 3.25
CA THR A 64 12.80 -7.89 4.31
C THR A 64 12.07 -7.90 5.65
N ASP A 65 12.72 -8.33 6.72
CA ASP A 65 12.14 -8.28 8.05
C ASP A 65 11.84 -6.84 8.48
N GLU A 66 12.71 -5.90 8.12
CA GLU A 66 12.51 -4.48 8.40
C GLU A 66 11.30 -3.93 7.65
N ASN A 67 11.15 -4.28 6.39
CA ASN A 67 10.00 -3.85 5.59
C ASN A 67 8.70 -4.52 6.07
N TRP A 68 8.76 -5.77 6.50
CA TRP A 68 7.60 -6.44 7.09
C TRP A 68 7.09 -5.67 8.30
N LYS A 69 8.00 -5.26 9.18
CA LYS A 69 7.63 -4.44 10.33
C LYS A 69 7.05 -3.10 9.91
N LEU A 70 7.60 -2.50 8.87
CA LEU A 70 7.11 -1.24 8.31
C LEU A 70 5.68 -1.38 7.79
N TYR A 71 5.37 -2.48 7.09
CA TYR A 71 4.02 -2.75 6.61
C TYR A 71 3.03 -2.89 7.77
N GLN A 72 3.42 -3.60 8.81
CA GLN A 72 2.59 -3.76 10.00
C GLN A 72 2.32 -2.40 10.66
N ASP A 73 3.35 -1.59 10.85
CA ASP A 73 3.21 -0.27 11.44
C ASP A 73 2.32 0.65 10.59
N ALA A 74 2.50 0.65 9.28
CA ALA A 74 1.71 1.46 8.37
C ALA A 74 0.23 1.06 8.40
N LEU A 75 -0.07 -0.23 8.41
CA LEU A 75 -1.45 -0.71 8.46
C LEU A 75 -2.13 -0.39 9.78
N LYS A 76 -1.42 -0.46 10.89
CA LYS A 76 -1.95 -0.04 12.19
C LYS A 76 -2.29 1.44 12.20
N ILE A 77 -1.42 2.27 11.68
CA ILE A 77 -1.64 3.72 11.61
C ILE A 77 -2.81 4.04 10.69
N ALA A 78 -2.89 3.38 9.54
CA ALA A 78 -3.99 3.57 8.60
C ALA A 78 -5.33 3.19 9.24
N GLU A 79 -5.38 2.10 9.99
CA GLU A 79 -6.59 1.68 10.68
C GLU A 79 -7.00 2.70 11.74
N GLU A 80 -6.04 3.24 12.48
CA GLU A 80 -6.29 4.26 13.50
C GLU A 80 -6.91 5.53 12.92
N TYR A 81 -6.48 5.95 11.73
CA TYR A 81 -6.99 7.14 11.07
C TYR A 81 -8.08 6.83 10.02
N ASN A 82 -8.56 5.61 9.95
CA ASN A 82 -9.58 5.16 8.99
C ASN A 82 -9.17 5.39 7.53
N VAL A 83 -7.90 5.18 7.23
CA VAL A 83 -7.37 5.28 5.86
C VAL A 83 -7.53 3.93 5.18
N PRO A 84 -8.22 3.86 4.03
CA PRO A 84 -8.34 2.60 3.30
C PRO A 84 -6.97 2.13 2.81
N ALA A 85 -6.72 0.82 2.94
CA ALA A 85 -5.45 0.22 2.57
C ALA A 85 -5.65 -0.86 1.51
N VAL A 86 -4.76 -0.88 0.52
CA VAL A 86 -4.72 -1.89 -0.53
C VAL A 86 -3.39 -2.63 -0.43
N LEU A 87 -3.44 -3.95 -0.47
CA LEU A 87 -2.26 -4.81 -0.45
C LEU A 87 -2.04 -5.43 -1.83
N ASP A 88 -0.81 -5.34 -2.33
CA ASP A 88 -0.34 -6.09 -3.49
C ASP A 88 0.67 -7.13 -3.01
N PRO A 89 0.23 -8.39 -2.82
CA PRO A 89 1.09 -9.45 -2.27
C PRO A 89 1.95 -10.08 -3.36
N VAL A 90 2.85 -9.30 -3.96
CA VAL A 90 3.71 -9.71 -5.06
C VAL A 90 4.41 -11.04 -4.75
N ALA A 91 4.21 -12.02 -5.63
CA ALA A 91 4.83 -13.35 -5.57
C ALA A 91 4.62 -14.07 -4.23
N CYS A 92 3.50 -13.87 -3.55
CA CYS A 92 3.25 -14.48 -2.24
C CYS A 92 3.19 -16.00 -2.29
N GLY A 93 2.89 -16.59 -3.45
CA GLY A 93 2.89 -18.04 -3.64
C GLY A 93 4.26 -18.63 -4.00
N ALA A 94 5.29 -17.80 -4.22
CA ALA A 94 6.58 -18.26 -4.70
C ALA A 94 7.54 -18.74 -3.59
N GLY A 95 7.21 -18.51 -2.32
CA GLY A 95 8.07 -18.93 -1.21
C GLY A 95 7.35 -18.84 0.13
N GLU A 96 7.85 -19.59 1.10
CA GLU A 96 7.22 -19.67 2.43
C GLU A 96 7.24 -18.34 3.18
N TYR A 97 8.33 -17.59 3.08
CA TYR A 97 8.43 -16.31 3.77
C TYR A 97 7.43 -15.29 3.23
N ARG A 98 7.32 -15.17 1.90
CA ARG A 98 6.34 -14.27 1.27
C ARG A 98 4.91 -14.66 1.62
N LYS A 99 4.64 -15.95 1.60
CA LYS A 99 3.33 -16.49 1.98
C LYS A 99 2.99 -16.15 3.42
N LYS A 100 3.95 -16.31 4.32
CA LYS A 100 3.79 -16.01 5.74
C LYS A 100 3.49 -14.52 5.97
N VAL A 101 4.25 -13.64 5.31
CA VAL A 101 4.04 -12.20 5.41
C VAL A 101 2.68 -11.79 4.87
N ALA A 102 2.31 -12.29 3.69
CA ALA A 102 1.01 -11.98 3.09
C ALA A 102 -0.14 -12.45 3.99
N GLN A 103 -0.05 -13.65 4.54
CA GLN A 103 -1.07 -14.18 5.45
C GLN A 103 -1.20 -13.36 6.73
N ASP A 104 -0.06 -12.92 7.29
CA ASP A 104 -0.06 -12.04 8.46
C ASP A 104 -0.80 -10.74 8.17
N LEU A 105 -0.48 -10.09 7.08
CA LEU A 105 -1.07 -8.80 6.73
C LEU A 105 -2.57 -8.91 6.42
N ILE A 106 -2.98 -9.99 5.75
CA ILE A 106 -4.38 -10.21 5.41
C ILE A 106 -5.21 -10.57 6.65
N THR A 107 -4.65 -11.36 7.55
CA THR A 107 -5.38 -11.89 8.71
C THR A 107 -5.49 -10.88 9.85
N ASN A 108 -4.44 -10.12 10.11
CA ASN A 108 -4.34 -9.31 11.33
C ASN A 108 -4.63 -7.82 11.12
N TYR A 109 -4.82 -7.38 9.89
CA TYR A 109 -5.02 -5.96 9.60
C TYR A 109 -6.23 -5.76 8.69
N LYS A 110 -6.86 -4.59 8.81
CA LYS A 110 -8.00 -4.24 7.99
C LYS A 110 -7.53 -3.76 6.61
N LEU A 111 -7.90 -4.50 5.58
CA LEU A 111 -7.60 -4.16 4.20
C LEU A 111 -8.89 -3.86 3.45
N SER A 112 -8.88 -2.82 2.62
CA SER A 112 -10.02 -2.49 1.76
C SER A 112 -10.02 -3.31 0.48
N ALA A 113 -8.84 -3.72 0.00
CA ALA A 113 -8.71 -4.55 -1.19
C ALA A 113 -7.36 -5.26 -1.22
N ILE A 114 -7.32 -6.37 -1.94
CA ILE A 114 -6.09 -7.13 -2.23
C ILE A 114 -6.01 -7.22 -3.74
N ARG A 115 -4.86 -6.82 -4.31
CA ARG A 115 -4.64 -6.82 -5.74
C ARG A 115 -3.53 -7.80 -6.09
N GLY A 116 -3.75 -8.61 -7.13
CA GLY A 116 -2.74 -9.53 -7.60
C GLY A 116 -3.27 -10.40 -8.71
N ASN A 117 -2.39 -11.21 -9.33
CA ASN A 117 -2.82 -12.21 -10.28
C ASN A 117 -3.34 -13.47 -9.55
N ALA A 118 -3.87 -14.43 -10.32
CA ALA A 118 -4.47 -15.63 -9.74
C ALA A 118 -3.48 -16.43 -8.88
N GLY A 119 -2.22 -16.50 -9.26
CA GLY A 119 -1.20 -17.21 -8.49
C GLY A 119 -0.85 -16.52 -7.18
N GLU A 120 -0.99 -15.21 -7.11
CA GLU A 120 -0.71 -14.44 -5.89
C GLU A 120 -1.88 -14.46 -4.91
N ILE A 121 -3.09 -14.51 -5.39
CA ILE A 121 -4.30 -14.46 -4.55
C ILE A 121 -4.76 -15.85 -4.13
N ALA A 122 -4.61 -16.81 -5.00
CA ALA A 122 -4.96 -18.19 -4.70
C ALA A 122 -3.99 -18.81 -3.68
#